data_daf7427d2793f191b9fea0b0a8aad7bb
#
_entry.id   daf7427d2793f191b9fea0b0a8aad7bb
#
_cell.length_a   1.000
_cell.length_b   1.000
_cell.length_c   1.000
_cell.angle_alpha   90.00
_cell.angle_beta   90.00
_cell.angle_gamma   90.00
#
_symmetry.space_group_name_H-M   'P 1'
#
loop_
_entity.id
_entity.type
_entity.pdbx_description
1 polymer ?
#
loop_
_entity_poly.entity_id
_entity_poly.type
_entity_poly.pdbx_seq_one_letter_code
_entity_poly.pdbx_strand_id
1 'polypeptide(L)'
;VGLVGSEMCIRDRSQLVFDSAVKKAYNNQRKINWMEVLAGQKAFDQQNDWLPDNTIEMFDKYGIGIKGPLTTPVGGGIRSINVSIRQKLDLYACVRPLRWFRGVETPTKRPGDVDIALFRENTEDVYSGKELEVNSDEVLALNKFLKSEFGWEIREDSGIGIKPISKTASERLIRAALNFAVENDKKNLAIVHKGNIMKFTEGAFRGWGYDLVKNEFSDVAISWQDCNGEPGNKILVQDVIADAFLQQVLIKPHEFDVIATTNLNGDYASDALAAQIGGIGISPGGNINYENGKSVFEATHGTAPKYAGQDKANPGSLILSGEMMFRYMGWNEAADFVIKAMEKSISEGNVTYDLARGRTDATTLSSSDFAKSLVENIESL
;
A
#
# COMPACT_ATOMS: atom_id res chain seq x y z
N VAL A 1 -13.57 4.23 14.47
CA VAL A 1 -12.89 3.68 13.29
C VAL A 1 -13.93 3.17 12.31
N GLY A 2 -13.91 3.67 11.06
CA GLY A 2 -14.74 3.15 9.99
C GLY A 2 -14.27 1.74 9.59
N LEU A 3 -15.20 0.80 9.47
CA LEU A 3 -14.95 -0.57 9.09
C LEU A 3 -15.77 -0.92 7.85
N VAL A 4 -15.12 -1.13 6.71
CA VAL A 4 -15.82 -1.54 5.49
C VAL A 4 -16.01 -3.04 5.46
N GLY A 5 -17.27 -3.47 5.25
CA GLY A 5 -17.60 -4.87 5.04
C GLY A 5 -16.81 -5.45 3.87
N SER A 6 -16.09 -6.53 4.07
CA SER A 6 -15.41 -7.27 3.01
C SER A 6 -16.23 -8.49 2.62
N GLU A 7 -16.14 -8.88 1.36
CA GLU A 7 -16.78 -10.08 0.80
C GLU A 7 -16.19 -11.37 1.37
N MET A 8 -15.06 -11.27 2.07
CA MET A 8 -14.39 -12.38 2.75
C MET A 8 -14.46 -12.20 4.26
N CYS A 9 -14.59 -13.32 4.99
CA CYS A 9 -14.64 -13.32 6.45
C CYS A 9 -13.37 -12.81 7.15
N ILE A 10 -12.34 -12.39 6.41
CA ILE A 10 -11.06 -11.90 6.99
C ILE A 10 -11.24 -10.65 7.84
N ARG A 11 -12.24 -9.80 7.54
CA ARG A 11 -12.57 -8.63 8.36
C ARG A 11 -12.89 -9.02 9.81
N ASP A 12 -13.84 -9.92 10.00
CA ASP A 12 -14.30 -10.32 11.33
C ASP A 12 -13.18 -11.03 12.11
N ARG A 13 -12.35 -11.82 11.41
CA ARG A 13 -11.17 -12.49 11.99
C ARG A 13 -10.14 -11.45 12.43
N SER A 14 -9.86 -10.45 11.61
CA SER A 14 -8.94 -9.38 11.96
C SER A 14 -9.45 -8.53 13.13
N GLN A 15 -10.74 -8.23 13.17
CA GLN A 15 -11.36 -7.49 14.28
C GLN A 15 -11.15 -8.19 15.63
N LEU A 16 -11.30 -9.52 15.68
CA LEU A 16 -11.03 -10.30 16.92
C LEU A 16 -9.60 -10.09 17.41
N VAL A 17 -8.64 -10.12 16.52
CA VAL A 17 -7.22 -9.90 16.84
C VAL A 17 -6.99 -8.47 17.33
N PHE A 18 -7.58 -7.48 16.68
CA PHE A 18 -7.47 -6.07 17.06
C PHE A 18 -8.04 -5.81 18.46
N ASP A 19 -9.25 -6.30 18.71
CA ASP A 19 -9.92 -6.11 20.01
C ASP A 19 -9.14 -6.79 21.14
N SER A 20 -8.57 -7.98 20.90
CA SER A 20 -7.70 -8.69 21.84
C SER A 20 -6.42 -7.91 22.13
N ALA A 21 -5.74 -7.40 21.09
CA ALA A 21 -4.51 -6.63 21.24
C ALA A 21 -4.73 -5.34 22.05
N VAL A 22 -5.81 -4.60 21.77
CA VAL A 22 -6.16 -3.37 22.51
C VAL A 22 -6.53 -3.69 23.95
N LYS A 23 -7.33 -4.74 24.19
CA LYS A 23 -7.71 -5.20 25.52
C LYS A 23 -6.47 -5.54 26.36
N LYS A 24 -5.53 -6.30 25.79
CA LYS A 24 -4.29 -6.71 26.46
C LYS A 24 -3.40 -5.51 26.74
N ALA A 25 -3.16 -4.66 25.75
CA ALA A 25 -2.25 -3.52 25.85
C ALA A 25 -2.68 -2.49 26.91
N TYR A 26 -3.99 -2.29 27.04
CA TYR A 26 -4.51 -1.20 27.88
C TYR A 26 -5.40 -1.64 29.03
N ASN A 27 -5.39 -2.94 29.39
CA ASN A 27 -6.14 -3.47 30.52
C ASN A 27 -7.64 -3.06 30.52
N ASN A 28 -8.28 -3.12 29.35
CA ASN A 28 -9.67 -2.66 29.11
C ASN A 28 -9.92 -1.14 29.30
N GLN A 29 -8.89 -0.32 29.46
CA GLN A 29 -9.05 1.14 29.56
C GLN A 29 -9.30 1.82 28.23
N ARG A 30 -8.99 1.13 27.13
CA ARG A 30 -9.27 1.56 25.76
C ARG A 30 -10.03 0.49 25.00
N LYS A 31 -10.87 0.90 24.10
CA LYS A 31 -11.55 0.02 23.13
C LYS A 31 -11.73 0.71 21.79
N ILE A 32 -11.88 -0.05 20.73
CA ILE A 32 -12.27 0.46 19.43
C ILE A 32 -13.79 0.42 19.34
N ASN A 33 -14.42 1.54 19.00
CA ASN A 33 -15.81 1.54 18.61
C ASN A 33 -15.88 1.43 17.09
N TRP A 34 -16.20 0.24 16.63
CA TRP A 34 -16.31 -0.07 15.22
C TRP A 34 -17.61 0.47 14.64
N MET A 35 -17.52 1.16 13.50
CA MET A 35 -18.68 1.58 12.73
C MET A 35 -18.59 0.93 11.35
N GLU A 36 -19.52 0.03 11.05
CA GLU A 36 -19.58 -0.60 9.73
C GLU A 36 -20.18 0.35 8.71
N VAL A 37 -19.49 0.49 7.57
CA VAL A 37 -19.95 1.18 6.38
C VAL A 37 -19.87 0.24 5.17
N LEU A 38 -20.65 0.50 4.14
CA LEU A 38 -20.82 -0.43 3.02
C LEU A 38 -20.01 0.02 1.80
N ALA A 39 -19.34 -0.93 1.15
CA ALA A 39 -18.72 -0.75 -0.17
C ALA A 39 -18.63 -2.11 -0.88
N GLY A 40 -18.43 -2.11 -2.20
CA GLY A 40 -18.31 -3.32 -3.00
C GLY A 40 -19.62 -4.05 -3.19
N GLN A 41 -19.55 -5.37 -3.39
CA GLN A 41 -20.71 -6.20 -3.68
C GLN A 41 -21.79 -6.08 -2.58
N LYS A 42 -21.39 -6.08 -1.31
CA LYS A 42 -22.34 -5.95 -0.19
C LYS A 42 -23.15 -4.65 -0.24
N ALA A 43 -22.53 -3.55 -0.64
CA ALA A 43 -23.22 -2.28 -0.82
C ALA A 43 -24.19 -2.34 -2.02
N PHE A 44 -23.75 -2.90 -3.13
CA PHE A 44 -24.57 -3.05 -4.31
C PHE A 44 -25.81 -3.93 -4.05
N ASP A 45 -25.63 -5.04 -3.37
CA ASP A 45 -26.75 -5.96 -3.05
C ASP A 45 -27.80 -5.32 -2.13
N GLN A 46 -27.38 -4.39 -1.23
CA GLN A 46 -28.30 -3.77 -0.28
C GLN A 46 -28.86 -2.43 -0.76
N GLN A 47 -28.11 -1.66 -1.53
CA GLN A 47 -28.43 -0.26 -1.86
C GLN A 47 -28.37 0.03 -3.37
N ASN A 48 -28.03 -0.97 -4.20
CA ASN A 48 -27.81 -0.84 -5.66
C ASN A 48 -26.76 0.26 -5.99
N ASP A 49 -25.77 0.45 -5.09
CA ASP A 49 -24.66 1.37 -5.25
C ASP A 49 -23.37 0.72 -4.76
N TRP A 50 -22.31 0.76 -5.57
CA TRP A 50 -21.03 0.15 -5.26
C TRP A 50 -20.23 0.92 -4.19
N LEU A 51 -20.46 2.22 -4.08
CA LEU A 51 -19.79 3.09 -3.11
C LEU A 51 -20.74 4.21 -2.66
N PRO A 52 -21.64 3.94 -1.72
CA PRO A 52 -22.59 4.93 -1.21
C PRO A 52 -21.88 6.18 -0.66
N ASP A 53 -22.42 7.35 -0.91
CA ASP A 53 -21.84 8.61 -0.44
C ASP A 53 -21.71 8.64 1.09
N ASN A 54 -22.64 8.05 1.83
CA ASN A 54 -22.54 7.90 3.28
C ASN A 54 -21.25 7.19 3.72
N THR A 55 -20.71 6.27 2.94
CA THR A 55 -19.43 5.62 3.25
C THR A 55 -18.28 6.62 3.23
N ILE A 56 -18.26 7.51 2.23
CA ILE A 56 -17.25 8.56 2.13
C ILE A 56 -17.43 9.59 3.24
N GLU A 57 -18.66 10.00 3.54
CA GLU A 57 -18.99 10.93 4.64
C GLU A 57 -18.53 10.39 6.00
N MET A 58 -18.70 9.09 6.25
CA MET A 58 -18.24 8.47 7.50
C MET A 58 -16.73 8.42 7.60
N PHE A 59 -16.00 8.09 6.52
CA PHE A 59 -14.55 8.20 6.50
C PHE A 59 -14.07 9.64 6.70
N ASP A 60 -14.75 10.60 6.07
CA ASP A 60 -14.44 12.02 6.21
C ASP A 60 -14.62 12.49 7.66
N LYS A 61 -15.72 12.09 8.29
CA LYS A 61 -16.10 12.46 9.66
C LYS A 61 -15.18 11.84 10.72
N TYR A 62 -14.83 10.56 10.59
CA TYR A 62 -14.08 9.84 11.63
C TYR A 62 -12.57 9.82 11.37
N GLY A 63 -12.14 10.15 10.17
CA GLY A 63 -10.73 10.32 9.79
C GLY A 63 -9.95 9.03 9.63
N ILE A 64 -10.31 7.95 10.33
CA ILE A 64 -9.57 6.68 10.30
C ILE A 64 -10.52 5.54 9.94
N GLY A 65 -10.09 4.72 8.98
CA GLY A 65 -10.83 3.53 8.58
C GLY A 65 -9.94 2.34 8.27
N ILE A 66 -10.54 1.16 8.29
CA ILE A 66 -9.92 -0.08 7.82
C ILE A 66 -10.90 -0.84 6.95
N LYS A 67 -10.43 -1.43 5.86
CA LYS A 67 -11.28 -2.19 4.95
C LYS A 67 -10.60 -3.48 4.49
N GLY A 68 -11.41 -4.50 4.30
CA GLY A 68 -11.01 -5.70 3.58
C GLY A 68 -10.92 -5.47 2.06
N PRO A 69 -10.54 -6.51 1.31
CA PRO A 69 -10.56 -6.46 -0.15
C PRO A 69 -11.98 -6.17 -0.68
N LEU A 70 -12.06 -5.39 -1.75
CA LEU A 70 -13.31 -5.08 -2.43
C LEU A 70 -13.23 -5.53 -3.89
N THR A 71 -14.30 -6.14 -4.39
CA THR A 71 -14.46 -6.45 -5.82
C THR A 71 -14.93 -5.20 -6.55
N THR A 72 -14.24 -4.87 -7.64
CA THR A 72 -14.75 -3.94 -8.65
C THR A 72 -15.22 -4.76 -9.83
N PRO A 73 -16.45 -4.55 -10.34
CA PRO A 73 -16.93 -5.26 -11.52
C PRO A 73 -16.00 -5.07 -12.71
N VAL A 74 -15.74 -6.16 -13.44
CA VAL A 74 -14.99 -6.11 -14.70
C VAL A 74 -15.96 -5.75 -15.82
N GLY A 75 -15.78 -4.60 -16.46
CA GLY A 75 -16.63 -4.08 -17.53
C GLY A 75 -17.62 -3.01 -17.07
N GLY A 76 -18.30 -2.37 -18.03
CA GLY A 76 -19.35 -1.37 -17.75
C GLY A 76 -18.87 0.03 -17.31
N GLY A 77 -17.58 0.35 -17.48
CA GLY A 77 -17.06 1.70 -17.20
C GLY A 77 -17.01 2.09 -15.72
N ILE A 78 -17.21 1.14 -14.79
CA ILE A 78 -17.17 1.40 -13.37
C ILE A 78 -15.71 1.53 -12.93
N ARG A 79 -15.35 2.69 -12.35
CA ARG A 79 -14.03 2.91 -11.76
C ARG A 79 -13.78 1.98 -10.58
N SER A 80 -12.53 1.60 -10.36
CA SER A 80 -12.12 0.89 -9.16
C SER A 80 -12.62 1.62 -7.91
N ILE A 81 -13.36 0.90 -7.06
CA ILE A 81 -13.89 1.44 -5.79
C ILE A 81 -12.74 1.92 -4.90
N ASN A 82 -11.63 1.19 -4.88
CA ASN A 82 -10.43 1.58 -4.13
C ASN A 82 -9.87 2.92 -4.63
N VAL A 83 -9.75 3.10 -5.93
CA VAL A 83 -9.29 4.37 -6.54
C VAL A 83 -10.26 5.51 -6.19
N SER A 84 -11.57 5.25 -6.24
CA SER A 84 -12.59 6.25 -5.90
C SER A 84 -12.49 6.72 -4.46
N ILE A 85 -12.29 5.81 -3.49
CA ILE A 85 -12.08 6.16 -2.06
C ILE A 85 -10.83 7.03 -1.91
N ARG A 86 -9.71 6.62 -2.51
CA ARG A 86 -8.43 7.33 -2.43
C ARG A 86 -8.53 8.75 -2.98
N GLN A 87 -9.22 8.93 -4.11
CA GLN A 87 -9.40 10.23 -4.76
C GLN A 87 -10.40 11.12 -4.01
N LYS A 88 -11.56 10.59 -3.60
CA LYS A 88 -12.59 11.37 -2.88
C LYS A 88 -12.11 11.88 -1.52
N LEU A 89 -11.24 11.14 -0.84
CA LEU A 89 -10.66 11.52 0.45
C LEU A 89 -9.25 12.13 0.33
N ASP A 90 -8.74 12.28 -0.89
CA ASP A 90 -7.38 12.76 -1.21
C ASP A 90 -6.28 12.02 -0.42
N LEU A 91 -6.38 10.69 -0.33
CA LEU A 91 -5.40 9.84 0.36
C LEU A 91 -4.16 9.68 -0.51
N TYR A 92 -3.32 10.68 -0.57
CA TYR A 92 -2.26 10.81 -1.56
C TYR A 92 -1.07 9.87 -1.38
N ALA A 93 -0.85 9.35 -0.17
CA ALA A 93 0.25 8.44 0.11
C ALA A 93 -0.27 7.03 0.36
N CYS A 94 0.01 6.09 -0.56
CA CYS A 94 -0.15 4.66 -0.31
C CYS A 94 1.16 4.15 0.30
N VAL A 95 1.11 3.75 1.57
CA VAL A 95 2.26 3.29 2.34
C VAL A 95 2.19 1.80 2.52
N ARG A 96 3.24 1.10 2.12
CA ARG A 96 3.37 -0.36 2.21
C ARG A 96 4.69 -0.72 2.89
N PRO A 97 4.72 -0.96 4.22
CA PRO A 97 5.88 -1.51 4.90
C PRO A 97 5.97 -3.00 4.62
N LEU A 98 7.09 -3.42 4.06
CA LEU A 98 7.33 -4.78 3.59
C LEU A 98 8.51 -5.34 4.37
N ARG A 99 8.24 -6.31 5.25
CA ARG A 99 9.25 -6.99 6.04
C ARG A 99 9.02 -8.49 6.05
N TRP A 100 10.09 -9.24 6.08
CA TRP A 100 10.03 -10.69 6.19
C TRP A 100 9.80 -11.13 7.65
N PHE A 101 8.99 -12.16 7.83
CA PHE A 101 8.81 -12.86 9.10
C PHE A 101 9.60 -14.15 9.10
N ARG A 102 10.38 -14.37 10.16
CA ARG A 102 11.22 -15.56 10.29
C ARG A 102 10.37 -16.84 10.23
N GLY A 103 10.71 -17.73 9.31
CA GLY A 103 10.00 -18.98 9.06
C GLY A 103 9.08 -18.95 7.84
N VAL A 104 8.88 -17.80 7.19
CA VAL A 104 8.18 -17.74 5.91
C VAL A 104 9.11 -18.16 4.79
N GLU A 105 8.69 -19.15 4.00
CA GLU A 105 9.39 -19.55 2.77
C GLU A 105 9.23 -18.52 1.66
N THR A 106 10.33 -18.18 1.00
CA THR A 106 10.35 -17.17 -0.06
C THR A 106 11.24 -17.61 -1.22
N PRO A 107 11.06 -17.02 -2.42
CA PRO A 107 11.94 -17.30 -3.56
C PRO A 107 13.34 -16.65 -3.43
N THR A 108 13.54 -15.78 -2.44
CA THR A 108 14.81 -15.06 -2.25
C THR A 108 15.76 -15.81 -1.32
N LYS A 109 17.07 -15.65 -1.55
CA LYS A 109 18.10 -16.31 -0.70
C LYS A 109 18.23 -15.67 0.68
N ARG A 110 17.95 -14.38 0.80
CA ARG A 110 18.13 -13.59 2.03
C ARG A 110 16.92 -12.70 2.28
N PRO A 111 15.76 -13.31 2.55
CA PRO A 111 14.53 -12.53 2.75
C PRO A 111 14.59 -11.62 3.97
N GLY A 112 15.40 -11.96 4.96
CA GLY A 112 15.61 -11.11 6.16
C GLY A 112 16.30 -9.76 5.88
N ASP A 113 16.87 -9.58 4.69
CA ASP A 113 17.43 -8.30 4.25
C ASP A 113 16.33 -7.33 3.74
N VAL A 114 15.08 -7.78 3.63
CA VAL A 114 13.94 -6.96 3.18
C VAL A 114 13.24 -6.34 4.40
N ASP A 115 13.46 -5.05 4.61
CA ASP A 115 12.72 -4.18 5.56
C ASP A 115 12.54 -2.80 4.91
N ILE A 116 11.58 -2.70 4.01
CA ILE A 116 11.42 -1.59 3.09
C ILE A 116 10.05 -0.94 3.26
N ALA A 117 10.01 0.38 3.47
CA ALA A 117 8.78 1.15 3.43
C ALA A 117 8.60 1.78 2.05
N LEU A 118 7.60 1.34 1.30
CA LEU A 118 7.29 1.89 -0.03
C LEU A 118 6.17 2.93 0.08
N PHE A 119 6.45 4.14 -0.40
CA PHE A 119 5.54 5.26 -0.55
C PHE A 119 5.18 5.42 -2.03
N ARG A 120 3.93 5.10 -2.37
CA ARG A 120 3.36 5.20 -3.71
C ARG A 120 2.46 6.40 -3.79
N GLU A 121 2.67 7.28 -4.78
CA GLU A 121 1.70 8.33 -5.11
C GLU A 121 0.36 7.65 -5.50
N ASN A 122 -0.76 8.25 -5.10
CA ASN A 122 -2.02 7.52 -5.07
C ASN A 122 -3.18 8.25 -5.77
N THR A 123 -2.97 9.46 -6.29
CA THR A 123 -4.05 10.33 -6.77
C THR A 123 -4.00 10.64 -8.26
N GLU A 124 -2.85 10.49 -8.90
CA GLU A 124 -2.64 10.79 -10.32
C GLU A 124 -1.99 9.64 -11.09
N ASP A 125 -1.20 9.91 -12.11
CA ASP A 125 -0.66 8.93 -13.04
C ASP A 125 -1.76 8.37 -13.97
N VAL A 126 -1.54 7.23 -14.60
CA VAL A 126 -2.56 6.52 -15.41
C VAL A 126 -3.80 6.13 -14.60
N TYR A 127 -3.68 6.04 -13.28
CA TYR A 127 -4.78 5.84 -12.33
C TYR A 127 -5.77 7.00 -12.27
N SER A 128 -5.45 8.14 -12.88
CA SER A 128 -6.42 9.24 -13.06
C SER A 128 -7.62 8.82 -13.93
N GLY A 129 -7.50 7.69 -14.66
CA GLY A 129 -8.56 7.11 -15.48
C GLY A 129 -9.00 8.01 -16.64
N LYS A 130 -8.10 8.85 -17.13
CA LYS A 130 -8.33 9.71 -18.32
C LYS A 130 -7.90 8.92 -19.55
N GLU A 131 -8.80 8.12 -20.07
CA GLU A 131 -8.56 7.18 -21.14
C GLU A 131 -9.67 7.25 -22.16
N LEU A 132 -9.32 7.14 -23.43
CA LEU A 132 -10.24 7.16 -24.58
C LEU A 132 -10.13 5.85 -25.36
N GLU A 133 -11.29 5.27 -25.65
CA GLU A 133 -11.38 4.02 -26.37
C GLU A 133 -11.03 4.20 -27.85
N VAL A 134 -10.43 3.17 -28.42
CA VAL A 134 -10.12 3.11 -29.86
C VAL A 134 -11.38 3.32 -30.69
N ASN A 135 -11.28 4.08 -31.78
CA ASN A 135 -12.37 4.44 -32.70
C ASN A 135 -13.52 5.26 -32.08
N SER A 136 -13.39 5.78 -30.87
CA SER A 136 -14.35 6.73 -30.32
C SER A 136 -14.22 8.10 -30.99
N ASP A 137 -15.29 8.88 -31.03
CA ASP A 137 -15.26 10.24 -31.60
C ASP A 137 -14.27 11.13 -30.86
N GLU A 138 -14.11 10.93 -29.54
CA GLU A 138 -13.19 11.66 -28.67
C GLU A 138 -11.74 11.36 -29.00
N VAL A 139 -11.37 10.08 -29.24
CA VAL A 139 -9.98 9.74 -29.60
C VAL A 139 -9.62 10.27 -30.98
N LEU A 140 -10.57 10.25 -31.93
CA LEU A 140 -10.37 10.81 -33.26
C LEU A 140 -10.18 12.33 -33.21
N ALA A 141 -10.97 13.03 -32.40
CA ALA A 141 -10.83 14.46 -32.17
C ALA A 141 -9.48 14.81 -31.52
N LEU A 142 -9.07 14.02 -30.50
CA LEU A 142 -7.77 14.20 -29.85
C LEU A 142 -6.61 13.95 -30.80
N ASN A 143 -6.65 12.90 -31.61
CA ASN A 143 -5.61 12.62 -32.62
C ASN A 143 -5.46 13.76 -33.62
N LYS A 144 -6.59 14.31 -34.11
CA LYS A 144 -6.57 15.47 -35.01
C LYS A 144 -5.93 16.69 -34.35
N PHE A 145 -6.27 16.96 -33.08
CA PHE A 145 -5.68 18.06 -32.30
C PHE A 145 -4.19 17.84 -32.09
N LEU A 146 -3.74 16.68 -31.65
CA LEU A 146 -2.33 16.38 -31.42
C LEU A 146 -1.50 16.49 -32.70
N LYS A 147 -2.06 16.09 -33.85
CA LYS A 147 -1.39 16.23 -35.15
C LYS A 147 -1.31 17.68 -35.59
N SER A 148 -2.39 18.48 -35.45
CA SER A 148 -2.42 19.88 -35.88
C SER A 148 -1.54 20.79 -35.02
N GLU A 149 -1.57 20.61 -33.70
CA GLU A 149 -0.90 21.52 -32.75
C GLU A 149 0.55 21.12 -32.45
N PHE A 150 0.81 19.81 -32.38
CA PHE A 150 2.12 19.31 -31.95
C PHE A 150 2.88 18.53 -33.05
N GLY A 151 2.24 18.24 -34.19
CA GLY A 151 2.81 17.38 -35.22
C GLY A 151 2.97 15.92 -34.80
N TRP A 152 2.27 15.49 -33.78
CA TRP A 152 2.36 14.14 -33.28
C TRP A 152 1.47 13.20 -34.12
N GLU A 153 2.07 12.13 -34.62
CA GLU A 153 1.35 11.09 -35.34
C GLU A 153 1.17 9.87 -34.46
N ILE A 154 -0.07 9.62 -34.08
CA ILE A 154 -0.48 8.43 -33.34
C ILE A 154 -1.22 7.51 -34.31
N ARG A 155 -1.02 6.20 -34.21
CA ARG A 155 -1.71 5.23 -35.06
C ARG A 155 -3.23 5.36 -34.87
N GLU A 156 -3.98 5.27 -35.98
CA GLU A 156 -5.43 5.50 -35.96
C GLU A 156 -6.20 4.48 -35.10
N ASP A 157 -5.67 3.26 -35.01
CA ASP A 157 -6.21 2.16 -34.21
C ASP A 157 -5.70 2.12 -32.75
N SER A 158 -5.33 3.28 -32.20
CA SER A 158 -4.86 3.40 -30.81
C SER A 158 -5.94 3.90 -29.87
N GLY A 159 -6.08 3.26 -28.69
CA GLY A 159 -6.63 3.91 -27.50
C GLY A 159 -5.59 4.86 -26.90
N ILE A 160 -6.02 5.93 -26.23
CA ILE A 160 -5.12 6.91 -25.64
C ILE A 160 -5.43 7.13 -24.17
N GLY A 161 -4.40 6.99 -23.32
CA GLY A 161 -4.46 7.31 -21.89
C GLY A 161 -3.53 8.48 -21.55
N ILE A 162 -3.95 9.32 -20.61
CA ILE A 162 -3.19 10.46 -20.12
C ILE A 162 -2.53 10.13 -18.80
N LYS A 163 -1.21 10.38 -18.71
CA LYS A 163 -0.39 10.18 -17.52
C LYS A 163 0.02 11.55 -16.92
N PRO A 164 -0.79 12.16 -16.06
CA PRO A 164 -0.42 13.37 -15.36
C PRO A 164 0.51 13.08 -14.19
N ILE A 165 1.60 13.84 -14.04
CA ILE A 165 2.47 13.85 -12.87
C ILE A 165 2.68 15.31 -12.49
N SER A 166 2.19 15.72 -11.32
CA SER A 166 2.26 17.10 -10.87
C SER A 166 3.35 17.34 -9.83
N LYS A 167 3.84 18.57 -9.76
CA LYS A 167 4.80 18.98 -8.73
C LYS A 167 4.20 18.82 -7.33
N THR A 168 2.97 19.27 -7.13
CA THR A 168 2.27 19.23 -5.84
C THR A 168 2.13 17.80 -5.30
N ALA A 169 1.64 16.87 -6.13
CA ALA A 169 1.47 15.48 -5.71
C ALA A 169 2.82 14.79 -5.47
N SER A 170 3.83 15.09 -6.30
CA SER A 170 5.17 14.55 -6.18
C SER A 170 5.85 15.01 -4.88
N GLU A 171 5.85 16.30 -4.60
CA GLU A 171 6.52 16.84 -3.42
C GLU A 171 5.84 16.40 -2.12
N ARG A 172 4.50 16.38 -2.03
CA ARG A 172 3.81 15.95 -0.81
C ARG A 172 4.06 14.47 -0.50
N LEU A 173 4.15 13.60 -1.52
CA LEU A 173 4.50 12.20 -1.32
C LEU A 173 5.94 12.03 -0.83
N ILE A 174 6.90 12.67 -1.51
CA ILE A 174 8.32 12.56 -1.15
C ILE A 174 8.57 13.16 0.23
N ARG A 175 7.88 14.26 0.57
CA ARG A 175 7.92 14.84 1.93
C ARG A 175 7.41 13.85 2.98
N ALA A 176 6.31 13.15 2.72
CA ALA A 176 5.80 12.11 3.63
C ALA A 176 6.82 10.98 3.81
N ALA A 177 7.46 10.53 2.73
CA ALA A 177 8.48 9.50 2.77
C ALA A 177 9.75 9.93 3.54
N LEU A 178 10.18 11.20 3.38
CA LEU A 178 11.31 11.76 4.13
C LEU A 178 11.00 11.91 5.61
N ASN A 179 9.81 12.41 5.97
CA ASN A 179 9.39 12.50 7.36
C ASN A 179 9.37 11.12 8.02
N PHE A 180 8.82 10.12 7.34
CA PHE A 180 8.85 8.73 7.81
C PHE A 180 10.29 8.24 8.01
N ALA A 181 11.20 8.55 7.09
CA ALA A 181 12.60 8.15 7.20
C ALA A 181 13.28 8.79 8.43
N VAL A 182 13.00 10.07 8.70
CA VAL A 182 13.50 10.78 9.91
C VAL A 182 12.92 10.17 11.18
N GLU A 183 11.60 10.00 11.25
CA GLU A 183 10.90 9.48 12.43
C GLU A 183 11.27 8.03 12.79
N ASN A 184 11.74 7.25 11.82
CA ASN A 184 12.08 5.83 11.98
C ASN A 184 13.58 5.54 11.83
N ASP A 185 14.45 6.55 11.95
CA ASP A 185 15.90 6.42 11.86
C ASP A 185 16.41 5.68 10.62
N LYS A 186 15.68 5.78 9.50
CA LYS A 186 16.06 5.14 8.23
C LYS A 186 17.25 5.87 7.61
N LYS A 187 18.09 5.15 6.89
CA LYS A 187 19.38 5.68 6.41
C LYS A 187 19.34 6.17 4.97
N ASN A 188 18.37 5.67 4.18
CA ASN A 188 18.26 6.06 2.79
C ASN A 188 16.81 6.17 2.30
N LEU A 189 16.64 7.00 1.26
CA LEU A 189 15.42 7.11 0.47
C LEU A 189 15.76 7.00 -1.01
N ALA A 190 15.12 6.07 -1.72
CA ALA A 190 15.24 5.91 -3.15
C ALA A 190 14.03 6.52 -3.87
N ILE A 191 14.28 7.48 -4.77
CA ILE A 191 13.28 8.02 -5.70
C ILE A 191 13.25 7.11 -6.93
N VAL A 192 12.22 6.29 -7.08
CA VAL A 192 12.11 5.33 -8.19
C VAL A 192 11.27 5.92 -9.32
N HIS A 193 11.82 5.94 -10.53
CA HIS A 193 11.23 6.59 -11.69
C HIS A 193 11.70 6.00 -13.02
N LYS A 194 10.98 6.29 -14.11
CA LYS A 194 11.39 6.00 -15.50
C LYS A 194 11.69 7.30 -16.30
N GLY A 195 12.32 8.27 -15.66
CA GLY A 195 12.56 9.61 -16.19
C GLY A 195 13.55 9.68 -17.36
N ASN A 196 14.33 8.63 -17.64
CA ASN A 196 15.15 8.55 -18.83
C ASN A 196 14.31 8.44 -20.12
N ILE A 197 13.08 7.95 -20.04
CA ILE A 197 12.09 7.86 -21.12
C ILE A 197 11.04 8.97 -20.97
N MET A 198 10.40 9.07 -19.81
CA MET A 198 9.34 10.04 -19.51
C MET A 198 9.90 11.27 -18.82
N LYS A 199 10.61 12.10 -19.61
CA LYS A 199 11.44 13.22 -19.09
C LYS A 199 10.66 14.30 -18.35
N PHE A 200 9.47 14.63 -18.84
CA PHE A 200 8.63 15.72 -18.31
C PHE A 200 7.56 15.28 -17.31
N THR A 201 7.45 14.01 -17.06
CA THR A 201 6.58 13.40 -16.04
C THR A 201 7.44 12.77 -14.95
N GLU A 202 7.89 11.54 -15.10
CA GLU A 202 8.69 10.85 -14.08
C GLU A 202 10.10 11.45 -13.89
N GLY A 203 10.69 12.02 -14.94
CA GLY A 203 11.93 12.81 -14.82
C GLY A 203 11.73 14.07 -13.99
N ALA A 204 10.59 14.73 -14.13
CA ALA A 204 10.20 15.87 -13.31
C ALA A 204 9.94 15.46 -11.85
N PHE A 205 9.25 14.33 -11.60
CA PHE A 205 9.09 13.74 -10.26
C PHE A 205 10.43 13.61 -9.53
N ARG A 206 11.43 13.04 -10.21
CA ARG A 206 12.80 12.95 -9.70
C ARG A 206 13.38 14.34 -9.36
N GLY A 207 13.27 15.28 -10.30
CA GLY A 207 13.82 16.63 -10.14
C GLY A 207 13.20 17.37 -8.94
N TRP A 208 11.88 17.36 -8.84
CA TRP A 208 11.16 17.97 -7.70
C TRP A 208 11.51 17.31 -6.36
N GLY A 209 11.78 16.00 -6.36
CA GLY A 209 12.26 15.31 -5.17
C GLY A 209 13.61 15.83 -4.68
N TYR A 210 14.58 16.04 -5.57
CA TYR A 210 15.87 16.63 -5.21
C TYR A 210 15.76 18.10 -4.79
N ASP A 211 14.92 18.87 -5.47
CA ASP A 211 14.64 20.25 -5.07
C ASP A 211 14.05 20.32 -3.67
N LEU A 212 13.12 19.42 -3.33
CA LEU A 212 12.52 19.31 -2.00
C LEU A 212 13.57 19.00 -0.93
N VAL A 213 14.45 18.03 -1.18
CA VAL A 213 15.54 17.67 -0.27
C VAL A 213 16.42 18.89 0.03
N LYS A 214 16.81 19.61 -1.02
CA LYS A 214 17.66 20.79 -0.90
C LYS A 214 16.97 21.93 -0.14
N ASN A 215 15.70 22.15 -0.38
CA ASN A 215 14.97 23.32 0.12
C ASN A 215 14.39 23.11 1.52
N GLU A 216 13.94 21.89 1.86
CA GLU A 216 13.21 21.63 3.09
C GLU A 216 13.92 20.65 4.04
N PHE A 217 14.83 19.80 3.56
CA PHE A 217 15.44 18.71 4.34
C PHE A 217 16.97 18.76 4.40
N SER A 218 17.59 19.85 3.95
CA SER A 218 19.05 19.96 3.87
C SER A 218 19.79 19.70 5.19
N ASP A 219 19.13 19.89 6.33
CA ASP A 219 19.72 19.62 7.65
C ASP A 219 19.81 18.12 7.96
N VAL A 220 18.86 17.30 7.47
CA VAL A 220 18.71 15.88 7.83
C VAL A 220 18.90 14.92 6.65
N ALA A 221 18.86 15.39 5.42
CA ALA A 221 19.01 14.59 4.22
C ALA A 221 19.97 15.24 3.22
N ILE A 222 20.57 14.44 2.34
CA ILE A 222 21.50 14.91 1.31
C ILE A 222 21.40 14.04 0.08
N SER A 223 21.49 14.65 -1.12
CA SER A 223 21.50 13.88 -2.36
C SER A 223 22.82 13.11 -2.54
N TRP A 224 22.76 11.97 -3.21
CA TRP A 224 23.95 11.19 -3.54
C TRP A 224 24.96 12.03 -4.35
N GLN A 225 24.48 12.90 -5.22
CA GLN A 225 25.31 13.76 -6.05
C GLN A 225 26.09 14.82 -5.23
N ASP A 226 25.48 15.35 -4.18
CA ASP A 226 26.09 16.39 -3.33
C ASP A 226 27.10 15.81 -2.31
N CYS A 227 27.00 14.52 -1.97
CA CYS A 227 27.87 13.87 -1.00
C CYS A 227 28.76 12.78 -1.61
N ASN A 228 28.67 12.48 -2.91
CA ASN A 228 29.37 11.38 -3.57
C ASN A 228 29.18 10.02 -2.87
N GLY A 229 28.00 9.78 -2.28
CA GLY A 229 27.67 8.56 -1.57
C GLY A 229 28.15 8.49 -0.12
N GLU A 230 28.70 9.56 0.43
CA GLU A 230 29.15 9.66 1.83
C GLU A 230 28.29 10.65 2.62
N PRO A 231 27.05 10.27 3.04
CA PRO A 231 26.08 11.20 3.63
C PRO A 231 26.41 11.60 5.08
N GLY A 232 27.38 10.98 5.71
CA GLY A 232 27.65 11.16 7.15
C GLY A 232 26.46 10.67 7.99
N ASN A 233 25.90 11.57 8.81
CA ASN A 233 24.73 11.28 9.66
C ASN A 233 23.39 11.61 8.99
N LYS A 234 23.40 12.06 7.73
CA LYS A 234 22.18 12.43 7.00
C LYS A 234 21.58 11.24 6.26
N ILE A 235 20.31 11.33 5.98
CA ILE A 235 19.61 10.37 5.11
C ILE A 235 20.14 10.53 3.69
N LEU A 236 20.64 9.44 3.10
CA LEU A 236 21.07 9.44 1.71
C LEU A 236 19.85 9.39 0.79
N VAL A 237 19.71 10.41 -0.05
CA VAL A 237 18.66 10.41 -1.09
C VAL A 237 19.31 10.14 -2.45
N GLN A 238 18.85 9.09 -3.10
CA GLN A 238 19.29 8.67 -4.44
C GLN A 238 18.12 8.41 -5.36
N ASP A 239 18.34 8.47 -6.66
CA ASP A 239 17.34 8.06 -7.63
C ASP A 239 17.71 6.75 -8.30
N VAL A 240 16.69 5.96 -8.66
CA VAL A 240 16.86 4.68 -9.32
C VAL A 240 15.85 4.53 -10.46
N ILE A 241 16.34 4.19 -11.65
CA ILE A 241 15.45 3.88 -12.79
C ILE A 241 14.64 2.61 -12.48
N ALA A 242 13.34 2.63 -12.73
CA ALA A 242 12.38 1.63 -12.27
C ALA A 242 12.74 0.18 -12.65
N ASP A 243 13.20 -0.08 -13.85
CA ASP A 243 13.66 -1.43 -14.26
C ASP A 243 14.96 -1.85 -13.56
N ALA A 244 15.88 -0.92 -13.33
CA ALA A 244 17.08 -1.18 -12.53
C ALA A 244 16.73 -1.43 -11.06
N PHE A 245 15.75 -0.68 -10.52
CA PHE A 245 15.24 -0.90 -9.17
C PHE A 245 14.70 -2.32 -8.98
N LEU A 246 13.84 -2.82 -9.88
CA LEU A 246 13.28 -4.17 -9.79
C LEU A 246 14.36 -5.26 -9.76
N GLN A 247 15.49 -5.02 -10.44
CA GLN A 247 16.66 -5.90 -10.37
C GLN A 247 17.44 -5.74 -9.05
N GLN A 248 17.75 -4.49 -8.69
CA GLN A 248 18.61 -4.19 -7.54
C GLN A 248 17.96 -4.59 -6.22
N VAL A 249 16.66 -4.34 -6.06
CA VAL A 249 15.94 -4.70 -4.84
C VAL A 249 15.86 -6.21 -4.61
N LEU A 250 15.99 -7.01 -5.67
CA LEU A 250 16.07 -8.48 -5.56
C LEU A 250 17.48 -8.94 -5.18
N ILE A 251 18.51 -8.26 -5.71
CA ILE A 251 19.92 -8.66 -5.52
C ILE A 251 20.48 -8.09 -4.20
N LYS A 252 20.09 -6.87 -3.85
CA LYS A 252 20.63 -6.08 -2.72
C LYS A 252 19.53 -5.35 -1.97
N PRO A 253 18.52 -6.04 -1.41
CA PRO A 253 17.40 -5.39 -0.73
C PRO A 253 17.83 -4.50 0.44
N HIS A 254 18.92 -4.83 1.12
CA HIS A 254 19.47 -4.07 2.25
C HIS A 254 20.00 -2.66 1.88
N GLU A 255 20.11 -2.34 0.59
CA GLU A 255 20.46 -0.98 0.13
C GLU A 255 19.22 -0.06 0.07
N PHE A 256 18.02 -0.55 0.40
CA PHE A 256 16.77 0.19 0.32
C PHE A 256 16.02 0.18 1.66
N ASP A 257 15.86 1.34 2.27
CA ASP A 257 15.04 1.50 3.49
C ASP A 257 13.68 2.10 3.16
N VAL A 258 13.66 3.23 2.43
CA VAL A 258 12.44 3.92 2.03
C VAL A 258 12.44 4.17 0.53
N ILE A 259 11.30 3.94 -0.09
CA ILE A 259 11.09 4.15 -1.52
C ILE A 259 9.97 5.15 -1.72
N ALA A 260 10.19 6.18 -2.56
CA ALA A 260 9.14 7.06 -3.05
C ALA A 260 9.02 6.92 -4.56
N THR A 261 7.80 6.69 -5.07
CA THR A 261 7.58 6.44 -6.49
C THR A 261 6.19 6.88 -6.97
N THR A 262 6.05 7.02 -8.27
CA THR A 262 4.77 7.31 -8.94
C THR A 262 3.78 6.14 -8.80
N ASN A 263 2.52 6.39 -9.10
CA ASN A 263 1.42 5.47 -8.82
C ASN A 263 1.61 4.09 -9.48
N LEU A 264 1.79 4.02 -10.79
CA LEU A 264 1.92 2.75 -11.52
C LEU A 264 3.18 1.98 -11.10
N ASN A 265 4.33 2.67 -11.02
CA ASN A 265 5.57 2.03 -10.57
C ASN A 265 5.44 1.47 -9.16
N GLY A 266 4.76 2.19 -8.27
CA GLY A 266 4.51 1.76 -6.89
C GLY A 266 3.61 0.54 -6.80
N ASP A 267 2.64 0.39 -7.71
CA ASP A 267 1.80 -0.79 -7.80
C ASP A 267 2.63 -2.04 -8.13
N TYR A 268 3.38 -1.98 -9.22
CA TYR A 268 4.25 -3.09 -9.62
C TYR A 268 5.33 -3.42 -8.57
N ALA A 269 5.99 -2.38 -8.05
CA ALA A 269 7.08 -2.54 -7.11
C ALA A 269 6.63 -3.18 -5.79
N SER A 270 5.47 -2.78 -5.27
CA SER A 270 4.97 -3.31 -4.00
C SER A 270 4.62 -4.80 -4.09
N ASP A 271 4.04 -5.26 -5.20
CA ASP A 271 3.71 -6.67 -5.39
C ASP A 271 4.99 -7.51 -5.63
N ALA A 272 5.97 -6.96 -6.33
CA ALA A 272 7.28 -7.60 -6.49
C ALA A 272 8.02 -7.75 -5.15
N LEU A 273 7.94 -6.74 -4.28
CA LEU A 273 8.49 -6.79 -2.93
C LEU A 273 7.70 -7.74 -2.02
N ALA A 274 6.37 -7.75 -2.13
CA ALA A 274 5.53 -8.69 -1.38
C ALA A 274 5.91 -10.15 -1.68
N ALA A 275 6.23 -10.48 -2.94
CA ALA A 275 6.71 -11.81 -3.30
C ALA A 275 8.04 -12.17 -2.60
N GLN A 276 8.92 -11.19 -2.38
CA GLN A 276 10.22 -11.40 -1.72
C GLN A 276 10.09 -11.70 -0.23
N ILE A 277 9.02 -11.28 0.42
CA ILE A 277 8.76 -11.55 1.85
C ILE A 277 7.85 -12.75 2.10
N GLY A 278 7.35 -13.41 1.02
CA GLY A 278 6.51 -14.61 1.14
C GLY A 278 5.10 -14.47 0.56
N GLY A 279 4.74 -13.28 0.06
CA GLY A 279 3.49 -13.06 -0.68
C GLY A 279 2.59 -11.97 -0.10
N ILE A 280 1.57 -11.63 -0.87
CA ILE A 280 0.62 -10.56 -0.55
C ILE A 280 -0.25 -10.85 0.69
N GLY A 281 -0.33 -12.10 1.13
CA GLY A 281 -1.10 -12.51 2.33
C GLY A 281 -0.57 -11.92 3.64
N ILE A 282 0.66 -11.43 3.67
CA ILE A 282 1.31 -10.76 4.82
C ILE A 282 1.85 -9.38 4.47
N SER A 283 1.36 -8.79 3.38
CA SER A 283 1.75 -7.45 2.94
C SER A 283 0.67 -6.44 3.34
N PRO A 284 0.95 -5.53 4.29
CA PRO A 284 -0.01 -4.52 4.72
C PRO A 284 -0.04 -3.31 3.81
N GLY A 285 -1.09 -2.49 3.93
CA GLY A 285 -1.21 -1.22 3.25
C GLY A 285 -2.02 -0.18 4.01
N GLY A 286 -1.63 1.06 3.88
CA GLY A 286 -2.37 2.22 4.37
C GLY A 286 -2.38 3.33 3.32
N ASN A 287 -3.53 3.95 3.12
CA ASN A 287 -3.68 5.13 2.26
C ASN A 287 -3.90 6.32 3.17
N ILE A 288 -3.01 7.30 3.13
CA ILE A 288 -2.92 8.35 4.15
C ILE A 288 -2.83 9.73 3.49
N ASN A 289 -3.57 10.66 4.04
CA ASN A 289 -3.36 12.08 3.82
C ASN A 289 -2.72 12.67 5.10
N TYR A 290 -1.44 12.91 5.08
CA TYR A 290 -0.69 13.43 6.25
C TYR A 290 -0.98 14.90 6.56
N GLU A 291 -1.62 15.65 5.64
CA GLU A 291 -1.97 17.06 5.84
C GLU A 291 -3.24 17.21 6.69
N ASN A 292 -4.25 16.34 6.47
CA ASN A 292 -5.53 16.40 7.19
C ASN A 292 -5.77 15.22 8.15
N GLY A 293 -4.85 14.25 8.18
CA GLY A 293 -4.90 13.09 9.08
C GLY A 293 -5.88 12.00 8.66
N LYS A 294 -6.53 12.09 7.50
CA LYS A 294 -7.43 11.03 7.02
C LYS A 294 -6.64 9.83 6.54
N SER A 295 -7.11 8.64 6.89
CA SER A 295 -6.43 7.40 6.55
C SER A 295 -7.38 6.22 6.38
N VAL A 296 -7.09 5.35 5.42
CA VAL A 296 -7.80 4.08 5.20
C VAL A 296 -6.77 2.98 5.04
N PHE A 297 -6.74 2.08 6.01
CA PHE A 297 -5.88 0.91 6.01
C PHE A 297 -6.56 -0.25 5.28
N GLU A 298 -5.80 -1.04 4.53
CA GLU A 298 -6.40 -2.07 3.69
C GLU A 298 -5.47 -3.25 3.43
N ALA A 299 -6.04 -4.44 3.27
CA ALA A 299 -5.31 -5.56 2.68
C ALA A 299 -4.90 -5.21 1.24
N THR A 300 -3.68 -5.59 0.85
CA THR A 300 -3.14 -5.26 -0.47
C THR A 300 -3.60 -6.20 -1.59
N HIS A 301 -4.17 -7.36 -1.23
CA HIS A 301 -4.70 -8.34 -2.19
C HIS A 301 -6.18 -8.10 -2.54
N GLY A 302 -6.61 -8.68 -3.67
CA GLY A 302 -8.02 -8.68 -4.09
C GLY A 302 -8.87 -9.70 -3.32
N THR A 303 -10.16 -9.78 -3.65
CA THR A 303 -11.16 -10.62 -2.97
C THR A 303 -10.99 -12.13 -3.17
N ALA A 304 -10.24 -12.56 -4.19
CA ALA A 304 -10.03 -13.98 -4.53
C ALA A 304 -11.32 -14.83 -4.47
N PRO A 305 -12.32 -14.58 -5.34
CA PRO A 305 -13.67 -15.16 -5.24
C PRO A 305 -13.70 -16.69 -5.18
N LYS A 306 -12.67 -17.34 -5.74
CA LYS A 306 -12.52 -18.80 -5.72
C LYS A 306 -12.39 -19.40 -4.30
N TYR A 307 -12.08 -18.59 -3.29
CA TYR A 307 -11.96 -19.03 -1.89
C TYR A 307 -13.14 -18.59 -1.02
N ALA A 308 -14.16 -17.93 -1.61
CA ALA A 308 -15.33 -17.50 -0.88
C ALA A 308 -16.02 -18.68 -0.17
N GLY A 309 -16.36 -18.51 1.11
CA GLY A 309 -17.01 -19.53 1.94
C GLY A 309 -16.14 -20.70 2.39
N GLN A 310 -14.85 -20.75 2.01
CA GLN A 310 -13.97 -21.90 2.35
C GLN A 310 -13.17 -21.69 3.64
N ASP A 311 -13.29 -20.56 4.32
CA ASP A 311 -12.50 -20.19 5.51
C ASP A 311 -10.98 -20.40 5.34
N LYS A 312 -10.47 -20.09 4.14
CA LYS A 312 -9.10 -20.45 3.72
C LYS A 312 -8.19 -19.25 3.51
N ALA A 313 -8.76 -18.05 3.23
CA ALA A 313 -7.98 -16.88 2.93
C ALA A 313 -7.13 -16.43 4.12
N ASN A 314 -5.87 -16.04 3.86
CA ASN A 314 -4.98 -15.51 4.88
C ASN A 314 -5.45 -14.11 5.34
N PRO A 315 -5.81 -13.89 6.62
CA PRO A 315 -6.18 -12.57 7.13
C PRO A 315 -4.96 -11.69 7.47
N GLY A 316 -3.75 -12.22 7.35
CA GLY A 316 -2.50 -11.57 7.79
C GLY A 316 -2.26 -10.19 7.20
N SER A 317 -2.54 -10.00 5.91
CA SER A 317 -2.42 -8.67 5.27
C SER A 317 -3.31 -7.62 5.96
N LEU A 318 -4.57 -7.95 6.26
CA LEU A 318 -5.48 -7.04 6.95
C LEU A 318 -5.10 -6.85 8.42
N ILE A 319 -4.64 -7.92 9.09
CA ILE A 319 -4.17 -7.86 10.49
C ILE A 319 -2.96 -6.93 10.60
N LEU A 320 -1.99 -7.03 9.69
CA LEU A 320 -0.83 -6.15 9.66
C LEU A 320 -1.20 -4.71 9.22
N SER A 321 -2.24 -4.54 8.39
CA SER A 321 -2.77 -3.20 8.09
C SER A 321 -3.41 -2.56 9.32
N GLY A 322 -4.04 -3.34 10.20
CA GLY A 322 -4.52 -2.88 11.50
C GLY A 322 -3.37 -2.55 12.48
N GLU A 323 -2.26 -3.26 12.40
CA GLU A 323 -1.04 -2.91 13.12
C GLU A 323 -0.54 -1.51 12.71
N MET A 324 -0.48 -1.24 11.39
CA MET A 324 -0.15 0.10 10.89
C MET A 324 -1.15 1.16 11.39
N MET A 325 -2.45 0.83 11.40
CA MET A 325 -3.49 1.71 11.95
C MET A 325 -3.22 2.04 13.41
N PHE A 326 -2.86 1.08 14.23
CA PHE A 326 -2.53 1.30 15.64
C PHE A 326 -1.33 2.21 15.81
N ARG A 327 -0.25 2.02 15.05
CA ARG A 327 0.90 2.93 15.07
C ARG A 327 0.51 4.34 14.65
N TYR A 328 -0.31 4.48 13.61
CA TYR A 328 -0.81 5.77 13.17
C TYR A 328 -1.65 6.48 14.24
N MET A 329 -2.39 5.72 15.05
CA MET A 329 -3.17 6.22 16.19
C MET A 329 -2.31 6.49 17.44
N GLY A 330 -1.01 6.17 17.43
CA GLY A 330 -0.15 6.22 18.60
C GLY A 330 -0.43 5.11 19.64
N TRP A 331 -1.02 4.00 19.20
CA TRP A 331 -1.33 2.83 20.04
C TRP A 331 -0.26 1.75 19.84
N ASN A 332 0.98 2.12 20.10
CA ASN A 332 2.16 1.31 19.80
C ASN A 332 2.17 -0.03 20.55
N GLU A 333 1.71 -0.05 21.80
CA GLU A 333 1.66 -1.28 22.59
C GLU A 333 0.72 -2.32 21.99
N ALA A 334 -0.43 -1.89 21.46
CA ALA A 334 -1.36 -2.78 20.76
C ALA A 334 -0.75 -3.29 19.44
N ALA A 335 -0.07 -2.42 18.69
CA ALA A 335 0.66 -2.79 17.48
C ALA A 335 1.73 -3.85 17.77
N ASP A 336 2.51 -3.67 18.84
CA ASP A 336 3.55 -4.61 19.25
C ASP A 336 3.00 -6.00 19.60
N PHE A 337 1.83 -6.07 20.24
CA PHE A 337 1.17 -7.36 20.50
C PHE A 337 0.76 -8.07 19.22
N VAL A 338 0.24 -7.35 18.22
CA VAL A 338 -0.10 -7.93 16.91
C VAL A 338 1.15 -8.54 16.25
N ILE A 339 2.25 -7.79 16.22
CA ILE A 339 3.50 -8.24 15.62
C ILE A 339 4.05 -9.48 16.33
N LYS A 340 4.16 -9.45 17.66
CA LYS A 340 4.67 -10.58 18.45
C LYS A 340 3.81 -11.84 18.28
N ALA A 341 2.49 -11.67 18.21
CA ALA A 341 1.58 -12.79 17.97
C ALA A 341 1.78 -13.40 16.58
N MET A 342 1.95 -12.57 15.55
CA MET A 342 2.26 -13.03 14.19
C MET A 342 3.60 -13.76 14.13
N GLU A 343 4.65 -13.19 14.70
CA GLU A 343 5.98 -13.79 14.76
C GLU A 343 5.95 -15.15 15.47
N LYS A 344 5.26 -15.25 16.60
CA LYS A 344 5.11 -16.49 17.35
C LYS A 344 4.38 -17.55 16.53
N SER A 345 3.20 -17.25 15.98
CA SER A 345 2.42 -18.19 15.18
C SER A 345 3.21 -18.70 13.96
N ILE A 346 3.90 -17.82 13.24
CA ILE A 346 4.70 -18.18 12.07
C ILE A 346 5.92 -19.05 12.48
N SER A 347 6.61 -18.68 13.56
CA SER A 347 7.79 -19.43 14.03
C SER A 347 7.43 -20.82 14.53
N GLU A 348 6.26 -21.01 15.13
CA GLU A 348 5.73 -22.30 15.57
C GLU A 348 5.13 -23.14 14.43
N GLY A 349 5.06 -22.59 13.20
CA GLY A 349 4.49 -23.27 12.05
C GLY A 349 2.97 -23.28 12.00
N ASN A 350 2.29 -22.57 12.88
CA ASN A 350 0.82 -22.43 12.91
C ASN A 350 0.39 -21.35 11.92
N VAL A 351 0.17 -21.73 10.66
CA VAL A 351 0.05 -20.78 9.55
C VAL A 351 -1.07 -21.13 8.57
N THR A 352 -1.49 -20.17 7.76
CA THR A 352 -2.43 -20.39 6.65
C THR A 352 -1.78 -21.16 5.49
N TYR A 353 -2.61 -21.67 4.57
CA TYR A 353 -2.20 -22.55 3.47
C TYR A 353 -1.11 -21.96 2.56
N ASP A 354 -1.11 -20.63 2.37
CA ASP A 354 -0.14 -19.92 1.56
C ASP A 354 1.24 -19.86 2.24
N LEU A 355 1.28 -19.63 3.53
CA LEU A 355 2.49 -19.63 4.36
C LEU A 355 3.00 -21.03 4.71
N ALA A 356 2.13 -22.04 4.65
CA ALA A 356 2.51 -23.44 4.82
C ALA A 356 3.22 -24.04 3.58
N ARG A 357 3.16 -23.32 2.45
CA ARG A 357 3.73 -23.82 1.20
C ARG A 357 5.25 -23.98 1.31
N GLY A 358 5.74 -25.18 1.02
CA GLY A 358 7.16 -25.52 1.09
C GLY A 358 7.68 -25.86 2.49
N ARG A 359 6.87 -25.73 3.54
CA ARG A 359 7.25 -26.07 4.92
C ARG A 359 6.82 -27.48 5.28
N THR A 360 7.74 -28.24 5.84
CA THR A 360 7.46 -29.61 6.35
C THR A 360 7.02 -29.63 7.82
N ASP A 361 7.28 -28.53 8.53
CA ASP A 361 6.98 -28.34 9.96
C ASP A 361 5.69 -27.55 10.22
N ALA A 362 4.97 -27.16 9.15
CA ALA A 362 3.79 -26.32 9.28
C ALA A 362 2.51 -27.13 9.56
N THR A 363 1.73 -26.62 10.51
CA THR A 363 0.31 -26.95 10.70
C THR A 363 -0.52 -25.94 9.93
N THR A 364 -1.21 -26.39 8.88
CA THR A 364 -2.06 -25.51 8.08
C THR A 364 -3.37 -25.23 8.81
N LEU A 365 -3.60 -23.96 9.13
CA LEU A 365 -4.81 -23.49 9.81
C LEU A 365 -5.80 -22.87 8.80
N SER A 366 -7.10 -22.94 9.15
CA SER A 366 -8.13 -22.12 8.50
C SER A 366 -7.95 -20.63 8.85
N SER A 367 -8.61 -19.73 8.13
CA SER A 367 -8.62 -18.29 8.47
C SER A 367 -9.08 -18.05 9.91
N SER A 368 -10.13 -18.77 10.34
CA SER A 368 -10.70 -18.67 11.69
C SER A 368 -9.73 -19.18 12.75
N ASP A 369 -9.10 -20.33 12.53
CA ASP A 369 -8.20 -20.92 13.51
C ASP A 369 -6.88 -20.16 13.59
N PHE A 370 -6.42 -19.59 12.48
CA PHE A 370 -5.26 -18.70 12.49
C PHE A 370 -5.53 -17.46 13.33
N ALA A 371 -6.69 -16.80 13.16
CA ALA A 371 -7.05 -15.66 13.98
C ALA A 371 -7.18 -16.02 15.49
N LYS A 372 -7.76 -17.19 15.83
CA LYS A 372 -7.81 -17.69 17.22
C LYS A 372 -6.42 -17.92 17.79
N SER A 373 -5.53 -18.56 17.03
CA SER A 373 -4.13 -18.76 17.43
C SER A 373 -3.43 -17.44 17.74
N LEU A 374 -3.67 -16.39 16.94
CA LEU A 374 -3.13 -15.06 17.22
C LEU A 374 -3.71 -14.45 18.50
N VAL A 375 -5.01 -14.60 18.76
CA VAL A 375 -5.64 -14.16 20.02
C VAL A 375 -5.04 -14.87 21.22
N GLU A 376 -4.90 -16.21 21.17
CA GLU A 376 -4.26 -17.01 22.21
C GLU A 376 -2.80 -16.58 22.45
N ASN A 377 -2.07 -16.30 21.37
CA ASN A 377 -0.71 -15.78 21.48
C ASN A 377 -0.68 -14.42 22.18
N ILE A 378 -1.57 -13.48 21.83
CA ILE A 378 -1.68 -12.18 22.50
C ILE A 378 -1.98 -12.35 23.99
N GLU A 379 -2.92 -13.22 24.35
CA GLU A 379 -3.28 -13.45 25.74
C GLU A 379 -2.15 -14.05 26.56
N SER A 380 -1.29 -14.87 25.94
CA SER A 380 -0.13 -15.50 26.60
C SER A 380 1.09 -14.62 26.75
N LEU A 381 1.20 -13.52 25.99
CA LEU A 381 2.27 -12.51 26.08
C LEU A 381 2.07 -11.57 27.28
#